data_8e255c3db8c9e6becfe2d1f3d1aed69c
#
_entry.id   8e255c3db8c9e6becfe2d1f3d1aed69c
#
_cell.length_a   1.000
_cell.length_b   1.000
_cell.length_c   1.000
_cell.angle_alpha   90.00
_cell.angle_beta   90.00
_cell.angle_gamma   90.00
#
_symmetry.space_group_name_H-M   'P 1'
#
loop_
_entity.id
_entity.type
_entity.pdbx_description
1 polymer ?
#
loop_
_entity_poly.entity_id
_entity_poly.type
_entity_poly.pdbx_seq_one_letter_code
_entity_poly.pdbx_strand_id
1 'polypeptide(L)'
;MNHISSRTFQVFCIATLLLCGGHAHRSFAQTPTPTPAAGPQFLSITVVSVKPGMNAEFQDFMKNTTNPALKKGGLMWREVWQSTAAGGDAFEYVMVSPVGKFAEYDGAGALEKGLGAQGFAAWQTKASSLVTSVHRFIVRTRNDLSFQRQPAGPHKLAVVTSIHVAPNRNSEFENYIKNDYMPVMKQAQVTYLVTQTIFGGDANEYVTLTMRDSFADLDKGPVLVQALGEEGAQKVLQKLPAGIVVHVERSLSRLVPELSFMPAQ
;
A
#
# COMPACT_ATOMS: atom_id res chain seq x y z
N MET A 1 -1.28 -87.34 -6.45
CA MET A 1 -0.99 -88.20 -5.27
C MET A 1 -0.96 -87.28 -4.07
N ASN A 2 -2.00 -87.46 -3.26
CA ASN A 2 -2.00 -87.45 -1.79
C ASN A 2 -1.64 -86.16 -1.07
N HIS A 3 -2.47 -85.64 -0.33
CA HIS A 3 -3.40 -85.80 0.79
C HIS A 3 -3.20 -84.62 1.74
N ILE A 4 -4.27 -83.88 2.05
CA ILE A 4 -5.04 -83.88 3.30
C ILE A 4 -4.19 -83.46 4.53
N SER A 5 -4.52 -82.37 5.23
CA SER A 5 -5.52 -82.37 6.31
C SER A 5 -5.43 -81.04 7.10
N SER A 6 -6.50 -80.31 7.14
CA SER A 6 -7.28 -79.85 8.29
C SER A 6 -6.67 -80.03 9.71
N ARG A 7 -6.65 -78.98 10.51
CA ARG A 7 -7.36 -78.88 11.82
C ARG A 7 -7.11 -77.55 12.54
N THR A 8 -8.19 -76.98 12.81
CA THR A 8 -8.64 -76.09 13.88
C THR A 8 -7.95 -76.29 15.24
N PHE A 9 -7.58 -75.20 15.96
CA PHE A 9 -7.81 -75.08 17.42
C PHE A 9 -7.67 -73.66 17.91
N GLN A 10 -8.72 -73.17 18.40
CA GLN A 10 -9.17 -72.28 19.47
C GLN A 10 -8.16 -71.54 20.33
N VAL A 11 -8.41 -70.20 20.42
CA VAL A 11 -8.65 -69.36 21.63
C VAL A 11 -7.57 -69.35 22.70
N PHE A 12 -6.95 -68.18 22.85
CA PHE A 12 -6.74 -67.59 24.18
C PHE A 12 -6.69 -66.06 24.11
N CYS A 13 -7.66 -65.42 24.80
CA CYS A 13 -7.66 -63.98 25.05
C CYS A 13 -6.55 -63.61 26.01
N ILE A 14 -5.72 -62.64 25.63
CA ILE A 14 -4.98 -61.83 26.60
C ILE A 14 -5.20 -60.35 26.20
N ALA A 15 -5.96 -59.65 27.04
CA ALA A 15 -6.17 -58.23 27.00
C ALA A 15 -4.84 -57.51 27.39
N THR A 16 -4.20 -56.87 26.47
CA THR A 16 -3.13 -55.92 26.79
C THR A 16 -3.63 -54.53 26.44
N LEU A 17 -3.94 -53.74 27.47
CA LEU A 17 -4.18 -52.31 27.38
C LEU A 17 -2.92 -51.63 26.89
N LEU A 18 -2.89 -51.23 25.63
CA LEU A 18 -1.93 -50.24 25.10
C LEU A 18 -2.60 -48.89 25.11
N LEU A 19 -2.15 -48.05 26.05
CA LEU A 19 -2.42 -46.62 26.07
C LEU A 19 -1.84 -46.01 24.79
N CYS A 20 -2.63 -45.83 23.75
CA CYS A 20 -2.32 -44.97 22.65
C CYS A 20 -2.49 -43.52 23.09
N GLY A 21 -1.39 -42.89 23.51
CA GLY A 21 -1.31 -41.47 23.68
C GLY A 21 -1.55 -40.79 22.34
N GLY A 22 -2.77 -40.31 22.13
CA GLY A 22 -3.13 -39.50 20.96
C GLY A 22 -2.38 -38.20 21.00
N HIS A 23 -1.31 -38.09 20.20
CA HIS A 23 -0.71 -36.80 19.85
C HIS A 23 -1.72 -36.10 18.94
N ALA A 24 -2.53 -35.23 19.53
CA ALA A 24 -3.34 -34.28 18.76
C ALA A 24 -2.37 -33.34 18.06
N HIS A 25 -2.02 -33.65 16.82
CA HIS A 25 -1.43 -32.66 15.92
C HIS A 25 -2.46 -31.53 15.77
N ARG A 26 -2.25 -30.45 16.53
CA ARG A 26 -2.90 -29.19 16.24
C ARG A 26 -2.38 -28.74 14.88
N SER A 27 -3.12 -29.05 13.83
CA SER A 27 -2.98 -28.36 12.54
C SER A 27 -3.25 -26.90 12.82
N PHE A 28 -2.20 -26.09 12.89
CA PHE A 28 -2.35 -24.66 12.80
C PHE A 28 -2.96 -24.41 11.43
N ALA A 29 -4.23 -24.04 11.42
CA ALA A 29 -4.88 -23.52 10.24
C ALA A 29 -4.03 -22.33 9.78
N GLN A 30 -3.31 -22.48 8.67
CA GLN A 30 -2.64 -21.39 8.03
C GLN A 30 -3.73 -20.40 7.65
N THR A 31 -3.72 -19.25 8.31
CA THR A 31 -4.56 -18.11 7.93
C THR A 31 -4.29 -17.87 6.44
N PRO A 32 -5.30 -17.90 5.57
CA PRO A 32 -5.08 -17.68 4.15
C PRO A 32 -4.44 -16.31 3.98
N THR A 33 -3.21 -16.28 3.47
CA THR A 33 -2.56 -15.05 3.04
C THR A 33 -3.51 -14.41 2.03
N PRO A 34 -3.93 -13.15 2.20
CA PRO A 34 -4.80 -12.51 1.22
C PRO A 34 -4.11 -12.57 -0.14
N THR A 35 -4.68 -13.35 -1.04
CA THR A 35 -4.25 -13.38 -2.44
C THR A 35 -4.40 -11.96 -2.97
N PRO A 36 -3.35 -11.34 -3.53
CA PRO A 36 -3.49 -10.03 -4.14
C PRO A 36 -4.64 -10.07 -5.13
N ALA A 37 -5.59 -9.17 -5.02
CA ALA A 37 -6.72 -9.09 -5.92
C ALA A 37 -6.19 -9.07 -7.37
N ALA A 38 -6.65 -9.99 -8.21
CA ALA A 38 -6.20 -10.17 -9.58
C ALA A 38 -6.77 -9.05 -10.48
N GLY A 39 -6.28 -7.83 -10.33
CA GLY A 39 -6.68 -6.67 -11.14
C GLY A 39 -6.10 -5.37 -10.63
N PRO A 40 -6.08 -4.31 -11.46
CA PRO A 40 -5.66 -3.00 -11.01
C PRO A 40 -6.63 -2.49 -9.95
N GLN A 41 -6.11 -2.11 -8.80
CA GLN A 41 -6.88 -1.39 -7.80
C GLN A 41 -6.80 0.10 -8.10
N PHE A 42 -7.94 0.79 -7.97
CA PHE A 42 -7.98 2.24 -8.04
C PHE A 42 -7.92 2.82 -6.64
N LEU A 43 -7.13 3.89 -6.50
CA LEU A 43 -6.98 4.63 -5.25
C LEU A 43 -7.37 6.08 -5.49
N SER A 44 -8.14 6.62 -4.57
CA SER A 44 -8.38 8.05 -4.46
C SER A 44 -7.29 8.66 -3.60
N ILE A 45 -6.58 9.61 -4.16
CA ILE A 45 -5.55 10.39 -3.47
C ILE A 45 -6.11 11.79 -3.23
N THR A 46 -6.04 12.25 -2.00
CA THR A 46 -6.40 13.63 -1.64
C THR A 46 -5.20 14.29 -0.99
N VAL A 47 -4.66 15.30 -1.64
CA VAL A 47 -3.59 16.15 -1.11
C VAL A 47 -4.24 17.38 -0.49
N VAL A 48 -3.87 17.67 0.74
CA VAL A 48 -4.44 18.77 1.52
C VAL A 48 -3.31 19.60 2.10
N SER A 49 -3.30 20.89 1.80
CA SER A 49 -2.43 21.86 2.46
C SER A 49 -3.20 22.54 3.59
N VAL A 50 -2.72 22.38 4.82
CA VAL A 50 -3.32 22.95 6.03
C VAL A 50 -2.84 24.38 6.22
N LYS A 51 -3.73 25.28 6.64
CA LYS A 51 -3.36 26.67 6.95
C LYS A 51 -2.32 26.74 8.07
N PRO A 52 -1.35 27.65 7.98
CA PRO A 52 -0.41 27.89 9.08
C PRO A 52 -1.14 28.10 10.41
N GLY A 53 -0.66 27.44 11.46
CA GLY A 53 -1.26 27.49 12.80
C GLY A 53 -2.48 26.57 13.02
N MET A 54 -3.09 25.99 11.97
CA MET A 54 -4.29 25.15 12.10
C MET A 54 -3.99 23.64 12.17
N ASN A 55 -2.73 23.24 12.19
CA ASN A 55 -2.34 21.83 12.09
C ASN A 55 -2.93 20.94 13.20
N ALA A 56 -2.86 21.39 14.46
CA ALA A 56 -3.40 20.64 15.59
C ALA A 56 -4.93 20.49 15.50
N GLU A 57 -5.62 21.57 15.13
CA GLU A 57 -7.08 21.58 14.96
C GLU A 57 -7.51 20.71 13.76
N PHE A 58 -6.74 20.73 12.68
CA PHE A 58 -6.96 19.87 11.53
C PHE A 58 -6.82 18.38 11.91
N GLN A 59 -5.76 18.01 12.64
CA GLN A 59 -5.56 16.63 13.10
C GLN A 59 -6.69 16.17 14.02
N ASP A 60 -7.09 17.01 14.98
CA ASP A 60 -8.25 16.73 15.86
C ASP A 60 -9.53 16.53 15.07
N PHE A 61 -9.84 17.44 14.14
CA PHE A 61 -11.00 17.35 13.25
C PHE A 61 -10.99 16.08 12.39
N MET A 62 -9.84 15.70 11.86
CA MET A 62 -9.68 14.47 11.10
C MET A 62 -9.92 13.24 11.97
N LYS A 63 -9.32 13.20 13.16
CA LYS A 63 -9.39 12.07 14.09
C LYS A 63 -10.77 11.87 14.67
N ASN A 64 -11.40 12.97 15.15
CA ASN A 64 -12.59 12.90 15.99
C ASN A 64 -13.89 13.11 15.21
N THR A 65 -13.84 13.69 14.01
CA THR A 65 -15.03 13.95 13.18
C THR A 65 -14.97 13.21 11.85
N THR A 66 -13.92 13.42 11.07
CA THR A 66 -13.87 12.93 9.68
C THR A 66 -13.72 11.42 9.60
N ASN A 67 -12.76 10.83 10.31
CA ASN A 67 -12.51 9.39 10.26
C ASN A 67 -13.68 8.55 10.79
N PRO A 68 -14.33 8.90 11.93
CA PRO A 68 -15.52 8.19 12.37
C PRO A 68 -16.66 8.25 11.35
N ALA A 69 -16.87 9.41 10.72
CA ALA A 69 -17.90 9.57 9.70
C ALA A 69 -17.60 8.74 8.44
N LEU A 70 -16.36 8.73 7.97
CA LEU A 70 -15.95 7.92 6.82
C LEU A 70 -16.16 6.42 7.07
N LYS A 71 -15.76 5.92 8.26
CA LYS A 71 -15.99 4.53 8.67
C LYS A 71 -17.49 4.20 8.70
N LYS A 72 -18.32 5.05 9.32
CA LYS A 72 -19.76 4.89 9.37
C LYS A 72 -20.39 4.90 7.97
N GLY A 73 -19.83 5.68 7.06
CA GLY A 73 -20.26 5.76 5.65
C GLY A 73 -19.73 4.63 4.76
N GLY A 74 -19.00 3.67 5.32
CA GLY A 74 -18.57 2.46 4.63
C GLY A 74 -17.17 2.51 4.00
N LEU A 75 -16.37 3.55 4.28
CA LEU A 75 -14.98 3.54 3.82
C LEU A 75 -14.18 2.48 4.60
N MET A 76 -13.62 1.50 3.88
CA MET A 76 -12.98 0.33 4.48
C MET A 76 -11.64 0.66 5.14
N TRP A 77 -10.80 1.48 4.50
CA TRP A 77 -9.50 1.87 5.03
C TRP A 77 -9.07 3.23 4.48
N ARG A 78 -8.15 3.88 5.19
CA ARG A 78 -7.52 5.12 4.80
C ARG A 78 -6.13 5.19 5.40
N GLU A 79 -5.14 5.46 4.59
CA GLU A 79 -3.81 5.87 5.03
C GLU A 79 -3.67 7.38 4.92
N VAL A 80 -3.01 7.97 5.90
CA VAL A 80 -2.67 9.40 5.92
C VAL A 80 -1.18 9.54 6.07
N TRP A 81 -0.59 10.24 5.13
CA TRP A 81 0.83 10.56 5.08
C TRP A 81 0.99 12.06 5.23
N GLN A 82 2.06 12.49 5.88
CA GLN A 82 2.42 13.89 6.05
C GLN A 82 3.79 14.15 5.46
N SER A 83 3.92 15.23 4.70
CA SER A 83 5.21 15.71 4.24
C SER A 83 6.13 16.02 5.42
N THR A 84 7.40 15.66 5.31
CA THR A 84 8.38 15.85 6.39
C THR A 84 9.15 17.16 6.21
N ALA A 85 9.73 17.66 7.30
CA ALA A 85 10.62 18.81 7.25
C ALA A 85 11.89 18.57 6.39
N ALA A 86 12.22 17.31 6.09
CA ALA A 86 13.37 16.94 5.28
C ALA A 86 13.09 16.99 3.77
N GLY A 87 11.83 17.16 3.35
CA GLY A 87 11.48 17.26 1.93
C GLY A 87 9.98 17.18 1.72
N GLY A 88 9.40 18.26 1.23
CA GLY A 88 7.98 18.43 0.96
C GLY A 88 7.43 19.74 1.52
N ASP A 89 6.18 20.06 1.19
CA ASP A 89 5.52 21.26 1.66
C ASP A 89 5.11 21.15 3.12
N ALA A 90 5.36 22.19 3.87
CA ALA A 90 4.99 22.24 5.28
C ALA A 90 3.47 22.08 5.45
N PHE A 91 3.07 21.22 6.39
CA PHE A 91 1.67 20.95 6.71
C PHE A 91 0.84 20.35 5.56
N GLU A 92 1.49 19.70 4.60
CA GLU A 92 0.81 18.93 3.58
C GLU A 92 0.52 17.51 4.07
N TYR A 93 -0.71 17.07 3.79
CA TYR A 93 -1.17 15.71 4.07
C TYR A 93 -1.64 15.04 2.77
N VAL A 94 -1.23 13.79 2.58
CA VAL A 94 -1.68 12.94 1.49
C VAL A 94 -2.53 11.82 2.07
N MET A 95 -3.77 11.74 1.64
CA MET A 95 -4.74 10.76 2.10
C MET A 95 -5.02 9.77 0.99
N VAL A 96 -4.81 8.50 1.26
CA VAL A 96 -5.00 7.40 0.31
C VAL A 96 -6.17 6.55 0.76
N SER A 97 -7.12 6.33 -0.14
CA SER A 97 -8.32 5.51 0.13
C SER A 97 -8.65 4.64 -1.09
N PRO A 98 -9.26 3.48 -0.91
CA PRO A 98 -9.66 2.64 -2.03
C PRO A 98 -10.83 3.27 -2.79
N VAL A 99 -10.86 3.05 -4.09
CA VAL A 99 -12.04 3.25 -4.95
C VAL A 99 -12.62 1.88 -5.23
N GLY A 100 -13.83 1.61 -4.73
CA GLY A 100 -14.52 0.35 -4.97
C GLY A 100 -15.01 0.25 -6.42
N LYS A 101 -16.04 1.01 -6.72
CA LYS A 101 -16.62 1.13 -8.07
C LYS A 101 -16.81 2.60 -8.40
N PHE A 102 -16.55 2.98 -9.65
CA PHE A 102 -16.82 4.36 -10.10
C PHE A 102 -18.30 4.76 -9.97
N ALA A 103 -19.23 3.82 -10.09
CA ALA A 103 -20.64 4.05 -9.85
C ALA A 103 -20.96 4.57 -8.42
N GLU A 104 -20.05 4.43 -7.47
CA GLU A 104 -20.23 5.00 -6.12
C GLU A 104 -20.20 6.54 -6.13
N TYR A 105 -19.62 7.14 -7.17
CA TYR A 105 -19.59 8.60 -7.35
C TYR A 105 -20.91 9.17 -7.88
N ASP A 106 -21.87 8.33 -8.35
CA ASP A 106 -23.20 8.75 -8.80
C ASP A 106 -24.11 9.12 -7.62
N GLY A 107 -23.72 8.77 -6.40
CA GLY A 107 -24.49 9.00 -5.18
C GLY A 107 -23.71 9.75 -4.10
N ALA A 108 -24.31 9.81 -2.91
CA ALA A 108 -23.65 10.38 -1.74
C ALA A 108 -22.36 9.63 -1.40
N GLY A 109 -21.27 10.35 -1.19
CA GLY A 109 -20.00 9.79 -0.78
C GLY A 109 -20.01 9.26 0.66
N ALA A 110 -18.98 8.49 1.03
CA ALA A 110 -18.88 7.89 2.36
C ALA A 110 -19.01 8.93 3.50
N LEU A 111 -18.41 10.10 3.33
CA LEU A 111 -18.47 11.15 4.34
C LEU A 111 -19.90 11.69 4.52
N GLU A 112 -20.61 11.94 3.43
CA GLU A 112 -22.00 12.39 3.47
C GLU A 112 -22.94 11.31 4.01
N LYS A 113 -22.74 10.04 3.62
CA LYS A 113 -23.48 8.90 4.20
C LYS A 113 -23.28 8.80 5.72
N GLY A 114 -22.05 9.08 6.18
CA GLY A 114 -21.72 9.00 7.61
C GLY A 114 -22.30 10.16 8.44
N LEU A 115 -22.36 11.37 7.87
CA LEU A 115 -22.78 12.60 8.57
C LEU A 115 -24.23 12.96 8.31
N GLY A 116 -24.82 12.50 7.22
CA GLY A 116 -26.06 13.05 6.65
C GLY A 116 -25.84 14.41 5.98
N ALA A 117 -26.81 14.88 5.19
CA ALA A 117 -26.67 16.10 4.39
C ALA A 117 -26.34 17.35 5.23
N GLN A 118 -27.03 17.56 6.34
CA GLN A 118 -26.80 18.73 7.21
C GLN A 118 -25.41 18.65 7.89
N GLY A 119 -25.04 17.47 8.41
CA GLY A 119 -23.73 17.26 9.03
C GLY A 119 -22.60 17.41 8.01
N PHE A 120 -22.82 16.99 6.78
CA PHE A 120 -21.86 17.17 5.69
C PHE A 120 -21.65 18.63 5.33
N ALA A 121 -22.71 19.44 5.26
CA ALA A 121 -22.59 20.88 5.03
C ALA A 121 -21.79 21.59 6.15
N ALA A 122 -22.06 21.25 7.41
CA ALA A 122 -21.29 21.77 8.54
C ALA A 122 -19.83 21.33 8.47
N TRP A 123 -19.57 20.07 8.10
CA TRP A 123 -18.22 19.54 7.89
C TRP A 123 -17.48 20.31 6.79
N GLN A 124 -18.12 20.59 5.66
CA GLN A 124 -17.51 21.36 4.55
C GLN A 124 -17.08 22.76 5.00
N THR A 125 -17.95 23.46 5.75
CA THR A 125 -17.64 24.78 6.31
C THR A 125 -16.43 24.72 7.22
N LYS A 126 -16.38 23.75 8.14
CA LYS A 126 -15.26 23.56 9.05
C LYS A 126 -13.97 23.19 8.30
N ALA A 127 -14.03 22.23 7.38
CA ALA A 127 -12.88 21.83 6.58
C ALA A 127 -12.27 23.02 5.81
N SER A 128 -13.11 23.83 5.15
CA SER A 128 -12.66 25.03 4.42
C SER A 128 -12.00 26.07 5.30
N SER A 129 -12.34 26.14 6.59
CA SER A 129 -11.68 27.04 7.54
C SER A 129 -10.24 26.62 7.89
N LEU A 130 -9.92 25.31 7.74
CA LEU A 130 -8.66 24.71 8.17
C LEU A 130 -7.61 24.58 7.06
N VAL A 131 -8.04 24.56 5.79
CA VAL A 131 -7.16 24.24 4.68
C VAL A 131 -7.01 25.40 3.71
N THR A 132 -5.87 25.46 3.02
CA THR A 132 -5.61 26.42 1.93
C THR A 132 -5.92 25.83 0.57
N SER A 133 -5.67 24.52 0.39
CA SER A 133 -5.94 23.83 -0.86
C SER A 133 -6.33 22.39 -0.64
N VAL A 134 -7.10 21.85 -1.58
CA VAL A 134 -7.40 20.42 -1.68
C VAL A 134 -7.27 20.02 -3.14
N HIS A 135 -6.39 19.08 -3.42
CA HIS A 135 -6.28 18.48 -4.73
C HIS A 135 -6.63 17.00 -4.68
N ARG A 136 -7.42 16.52 -5.65
CA ARG A 136 -7.84 15.11 -5.72
C ARG A 136 -7.53 14.52 -7.06
N PHE A 137 -7.01 13.29 -7.04
CA PHE A 137 -6.80 12.52 -8.24
C PHE A 137 -7.03 11.03 -7.97
N ILE A 138 -7.25 10.29 -9.04
CA ILE A 138 -7.40 8.84 -8.99
C ILE A 138 -6.22 8.23 -9.71
N VAL A 139 -5.60 7.26 -9.04
CA VAL A 139 -4.51 6.48 -9.60
C VAL A 139 -4.91 5.01 -9.70
N ARG A 140 -4.33 4.29 -10.63
CA ARG A 140 -4.34 2.83 -10.64
C ARG A 140 -3.04 2.30 -10.07
N THR A 141 -3.12 1.24 -9.28
CA THR A 141 -1.93 0.51 -8.83
C THR A 141 -1.35 -0.28 -10.01
N ARG A 142 -0.03 -0.28 -10.12
CA ARG A 142 0.72 -1.05 -11.11
C ARG A 142 1.46 -2.18 -10.40
N ASN A 143 0.68 -3.21 -10.03
CA ASN A 143 1.20 -4.39 -9.34
C ASN A 143 2.25 -5.14 -10.17
N ASP A 144 2.14 -5.05 -11.49
CA ASP A 144 3.09 -5.58 -12.47
C ASP A 144 4.46 -4.87 -12.47
N LEU A 145 4.53 -3.65 -11.93
CA LEU A 145 5.73 -2.82 -11.79
C LEU A 145 6.16 -2.64 -10.34
N SER A 146 5.47 -3.26 -9.41
CA SER A 146 5.65 -3.09 -7.97
C SER A 146 6.27 -4.33 -7.33
N PHE A 147 6.94 -4.13 -6.21
CA PHE A 147 7.41 -5.18 -5.33
C PHE A 147 7.09 -4.84 -3.88
N GLN A 148 6.50 -5.78 -3.17
CA GLN A 148 6.25 -5.67 -1.73
C GLN A 148 7.03 -6.76 -1.02
N ARG A 149 7.95 -6.37 -0.11
CA ARG A 149 8.71 -7.33 0.68
C ARG A 149 7.77 -8.14 1.60
N GLN A 150 8.13 -9.37 1.84
CA GLN A 150 7.43 -10.25 2.78
C GLN A 150 8.35 -10.65 3.93
N PRO A 151 7.87 -10.66 5.18
CA PRO A 151 6.58 -10.13 5.60
C PRO A 151 6.50 -8.61 5.42
N ALA A 152 5.30 -8.10 5.18
CA ALA A 152 5.09 -6.66 5.13
C ALA A 152 5.43 -6.09 6.52
N GLY A 153 6.45 -5.25 6.58
CA GLY A 153 6.80 -4.55 7.82
C GLY A 153 6.03 -3.23 7.95
N PRO A 154 5.96 -2.65 9.14
CA PRO A 154 5.42 -1.32 9.29
C PRO A 154 6.34 -0.33 8.58
N HIS A 155 5.88 0.21 7.46
CA HIS A 155 6.58 1.30 6.79
C HIS A 155 6.22 2.62 7.45
N LYS A 156 7.22 3.37 7.89
CA LYS A 156 7.02 4.65 8.57
C LYS A 156 7.27 5.84 7.66
N LEU A 157 8.08 5.63 6.62
CA LEU A 157 8.47 6.66 5.67
C LEU A 157 8.30 6.15 4.25
N ALA A 158 7.99 7.06 3.33
CA ALA A 158 7.96 6.84 1.90
C ALA A 158 8.78 7.93 1.20
N VAL A 159 9.77 7.52 0.43
CA VAL A 159 10.35 8.38 -0.60
C VAL A 159 9.39 8.32 -1.78
N VAL A 160 8.67 9.41 -1.98
CA VAL A 160 7.69 9.56 -3.06
C VAL A 160 8.40 10.21 -4.24
N THR A 161 8.34 9.59 -5.41
CA THR A 161 8.90 10.16 -6.63
C THR A 161 7.81 10.24 -7.68
N SER A 162 7.41 11.44 -8.07
CA SER A 162 6.55 11.71 -9.21
C SER A 162 7.42 11.80 -10.47
N ILE A 163 7.07 11.05 -11.49
CA ILE A 163 7.81 10.89 -12.73
C ILE A 163 6.86 11.17 -13.89
N HIS A 164 7.10 12.24 -14.63
CA HIS A 164 6.37 12.55 -15.84
C HIS A 164 7.09 11.94 -17.03
N VAL A 165 6.41 11.05 -17.73
CA VAL A 165 6.91 10.34 -18.91
C VAL A 165 6.50 11.10 -20.16
N ALA A 166 7.40 11.16 -21.13
CA ALA A 166 7.10 11.78 -22.42
C ALA A 166 5.89 11.10 -23.10
N PRO A 167 5.01 11.86 -23.75
CA PRO A 167 3.83 11.29 -24.43
C PRO A 167 4.19 10.14 -25.38
N ASN A 168 3.38 9.10 -25.35
CA ASN A 168 3.52 7.85 -26.13
C ASN A 168 4.76 6.99 -25.78
N ARG A 169 5.48 7.30 -24.70
CA ARG A 169 6.65 6.51 -24.27
C ARG A 169 6.42 5.71 -22.98
N ASN A 170 5.17 5.60 -22.53
CA ASN A 170 4.81 4.88 -21.30
C ASN A 170 5.30 3.42 -21.34
N SER A 171 5.13 2.71 -22.45
CA SER A 171 5.56 1.31 -22.57
C SER A 171 7.08 1.13 -22.42
N GLU A 172 7.88 2.06 -22.90
CA GLU A 172 9.34 2.02 -22.76
C GLU A 172 9.74 2.24 -21.29
N PHE A 173 9.09 3.20 -20.63
CA PHE A 173 9.28 3.45 -19.20
C PHE A 173 8.88 2.23 -18.36
N GLU A 174 7.72 1.66 -18.63
CA GLU A 174 7.21 0.47 -17.93
C GLU A 174 8.13 -0.75 -18.11
N ASN A 175 8.65 -0.96 -19.32
CA ASN A 175 9.62 -2.02 -19.61
C ASN A 175 10.91 -1.82 -18.82
N TYR A 176 11.43 -0.58 -18.74
CA TYR A 176 12.60 -0.27 -17.93
C TYR A 176 12.34 -0.58 -16.43
N ILE A 177 11.22 -0.10 -15.88
CA ILE A 177 10.89 -0.39 -14.46
C ILE A 177 10.82 -1.90 -14.23
N LYS A 178 10.11 -2.62 -15.08
CA LYS A 178 9.85 -4.05 -14.94
C LYS A 178 11.12 -4.91 -15.04
N ASN A 179 11.97 -4.61 -16.02
CA ASN A 179 13.07 -5.49 -16.39
C ASN A 179 14.41 -5.08 -15.77
N ASP A 180 14.58 -3.80 -15.41
CA ASP A 180 15.87 -3.28 -14.96
C ASP A 180 15.83 -2.73 -13.53
N TYR A 181 14.83 -1.95 -13.17
CA TYR A 181 14.78 -1.27 -11.87
C TYR A 181 14.18 -2.16 -10.76
N MET A 182 12.98 -2.72 -11.00
CA MET A 182 12.26 -3.54 -10.00
C MET A 182 13.05 -4.79 -9.55
N PRO A 183 13.80 -5.51 -10.41
CA PRO A 183 14.64 -6.63 -9.97
C PRO A 183 15.64 -6.23 -8.87
N VAL A 184 16.19 -5.02 -8.94
CA VAL A 184 17.10 -4.51 -7.90
C VAL A 184 16.37 -4.25 -6.59
N MET A 185 15.14 -3.70 -6.64
CA MET A 185 14.31 -3.51 -5.45
C MET A 185 13.98 -4.85 -4.78
N LYS A 186 13.72 -5.89 -5.59
CA LYS A 186 13.53 -7.27 -5.10
C LYS A 186 14.80 -7.82 -4.44
N GLN A 187 15.96 -7.67 -5.07
CA GLN A 187 17.23 -8.09 -4.52
C GLN A 187 17.53 -7.39 -3.19
N ALA A 188 17.27 -6.10 -3.11
CA ALA A 188 17.46 -5.29 -1.91
C ALA A 188 16.39 -5.53 -0.82
N GLN A 189 15.34 -6.30 -1.12
CA GLN A 189 14.18 -6.52 -0.24
C GLN A 189 13.54 -5.20 0.23
N VAL A 190 13.47 -4.21 -0.66
CA VAL A 190 12.87 -2.90 -0.41
C VAL A 190 11.51 -2.83 -1.09
N THR A 191 10.45 -2.57 -0.33
CA THR A 191 9.11 -2.34 -0.90
C THR A 191 9.13 -1.13 -1.83
N TYR A 192 8.74 -1.37 -3.07
CA TYR A 192 8.67 -0.39 -4.15
C TYR A 192 7.31 -0.50 -4.82
N LEU A 193 6.48 0.52 -4.66
CA LEU A 193 5.13 0.57 -5.22
C LEU A 193 5.07 1.57 -6.35
N VAL A 194 4.32 1.24 -7.38
CA VAL A 194 4.11 2.10 -8.55
C VAL A 194 2.62 2.31 -8.75
N THR A 195 2.24 3.56 -8.94
CA THR A 195 0.89 3.97 -9.36
C THR A 195 0.98 4.83 -10.60
N GLN A 196 -0.11 4.91 -11.35
CA GLN A 196 -0.25 5.79 -12.52
C GLN A 196 -1.50 6.64 -12.37
N THR A 197 -1.38 7.93 -12.63
CA THR A 197 -2.51 8.87 -12.60
C THR A 197 -3.50 8.56 -13.73
N ILE A 198 -4.79 8.50 -13.39
CA ILE A 198 -5.89 8.21 -14.32
C ILE A 198 -6.79 9.42 -14.50
N PHE A 199 -7.16 10.10 -13.40
CA PHE A 199 -8.00 11.28 -13.40
C PHE A 199 -7.47 12.32 -12.42
N GLY A 200 -7.66 13.58 -12.75
CA GLY A 200 -7.31 14.72 -11.90
C GLY A 200 -5.88 15.23 -12.06
N GLY A 201 -5.08 14.61 -12.93
CA GLY A 201 -3.69 14.97 -13.22
C GLY A 201 -3.23 14.51 -14.59
N ASP A 202 -1.92 14.43 -14.79
CA ASP A 202 -1.31 13.97 -16.05
C ASP A 202 -1.37 12.44 -16.15
N ALA A 203 -1.99 11.90 -17.20
CA ALA A 203 -2.08 10.46 -17.45
C ALA A 203 -0.71 9.81 -17.76
N ASN A 204 0.33 10.60 -18.05
CA ASN A 204 1.70 10.14 -18.21
C ASN A 204 2.50 10.22 -16.91
N GLU A 205 1.87 10.58 -15.80
CA GLU A 205 2.51 10.62 -14.50
C GLU A 205 2.46 9.26 -13.82
N TYR A 206 3.63 8.82 -13.39
CA TYR A 206 3.82 7.67 -12.50
C TYR A 206 4.32 8.17 -11.14
N VAL A 207 3.69 7.72 -10.08
CA VAL A 207 4.18 7.96 -8.73
C VAL A 207 4.74 6.67 -8.17
N THR A 208 6.00 6.71 -7.77
CA THR A 208 6.68 5.58 -7.15
C THR A 208 6.93 5.86 -5.67
N LEU A 209 6.73 4.84 -4.85
CA LEU A 209 6.95 4.91 -3.41
C LEU A 209 8.01 3.89 -3.02
N THR A 210 9.15 4.37 -2.56
CA THR A 210 10.18 3.53 -1.96
C THR A 210 10.04 3.60 -0.44
N MET A 211 9.58 2.52 0.16
CA MET A 211 9.28 2.47 1.58
C MET A 211 10.53 2.35 2.43
N ARG A 212 10.53 2.99 3.59
CA ARG A 212 11.59 3.01 4.59
C ARG A 212 11.03 2.82 6.00
N ASP A 213 11.80 2.22 6.87
CA ASP A 213 11.40 1.99 8.25
C ASP A 213 11.83 3.14 9.17
N SER A 214 12.87 3.90 8.78
CA SER A 214 13.41 5.02 9.55
C SER A 214 14.14 6.04 8.67
N PHE A 215 14.41 7.23 9.22
CA PHE A 215 15.29 8.21 8.57
C PHE A 215 16.73 7.68 8.44
N ALA A 216 17.21 6.89 9.40
CA ALA A 216 18.54 6.28 9.33
C ALA A 216 18.73 5.35 8.12
N ASP A 217 17.64 4.85 7.52
CA ASP A 217 17.73 4.09 6.27
C ASP A 217 18.09 4.96 5.08
N LEU A 218 17.86 6.27 5.17
CA LEU A 218 18.25 7.23 4.13
C LEU A 218 19.75 7.52 4.16
N ASP A 219 20.37 7.46 5.35
CA ASP A 219 21.83 7.67 5.52
C ASP A 219 22.65 6.59 4.80
N LYS A 220 22.04 5.43 4.54
CA LYS A 220 22.65 4.34 3.76
C LYS A 220 22.78 4.67 2.27
N GLY A 221 22.20 5.78 1.82
CA GLY A 221 22.21 6.22 0.42
C GLY A 221 21.14 5.56 -0.45
N PRO A 222 21.21 5.74 -1.78
CA PRO A 222 20.24 5.20 -2.74
C PRO A 222 20.22 3.66 -2.75
N VAL A 223 19.03 3.04 -2.87
CA VAL A 223 18.87 1.57 -2.88
C VAL A 223 19.69 0.91 -3.97
N LEU A 224 19.73 1.50 -5.16
CA LEU A 224 20.53 0.97 -6.27
C LEU A 224 22.01 0.88 -5.91
N VAL A 225 22.55 1.90 -5.25
CA VAL A 225 23.95 1.94 -4.83
C VAL A 225 24.20 0.92 -3.71
N GLN A 226 23.29 0.80 -2.76
CA GLN A 226 23.40 -0.21 -1.70
C GLN A 226 23.40 -1.63 -2.25
N ALA A 227 22.58 -1.91 -3.26
CA ALA A 227 22.43 -3.25 -3.82
C ALA A 227 23.52 -3.63 -4.83
N LEU A 228 24.04 -2.68 -5.61
CA LEU A 228 24.87 -2.95 -6.78
C LEU A 228 26.23 -2.20 -6.78
N GLY A 229 26.47 -1.34 -5.79
CA GLY A 229 27.56 -0.38 -5.82
C GLY A 229 27.30 0.75 -6.84
N GLU A 230 28.15 1.75 -6.86
CA GLU A 230 27.97 2.93 -7.73
C GLU A 230 27.97 2.57 -9.21
N GLU A 231 28.93 1.77 -9.66
CA GLU A 231 29.06 1.33 -11.06
C GLU A 231 27.83 0.53 -11.52
N GLY A 232 27.36 -0.41 -10.68
CA GLY A 232 26.16 -1.21 -10.98
C GLY A 232 24.90 -0.34 -11.04
N ALA A 233 24.76 0.60 -10.11
CA ALA A 233 23.66 1.56 -10.10
C ALA A 233 23.63 2.40 -11.38
N GLN A 234 24.80 2.92 -11.81
CA GLN A 234 24.91 3.68 -13.07
C GLN A 234 24.52 2.84 -14.28
N LYS A 235 24.95 1.57 -14.36
CA LYS A 235 24.56 0.67 -15.46
C LYS A 235 23.06 0.48 -15.55
N VAL A 236 22.36 0.37 -14.42
CA VAL A 236 20.90 0.29 -14.39
C VAL A 236 20.26 1.59 -14.86
N LEU A 237 20.72 2.73 -14.34
CA LEU A 237 20.17 4.05 -14.72
C LEU A 237 20.40 4.38 -16.20
N GLN A 238 21.54 3.98 -16.79
CA GLN A 238 21.83 4.18 -18.22
C GLN A 238 20.94 3.39 -19.17
N LYS A 239 20.26 2.35 -18.67
CA LYS A 239 19.27 1.60 -19.47
C LYS A 239 17.95 2.34 -19.65
N LEU A 240 17.69 3.36 -18.85
CA LEU A 240 16.54 4.24 -19.08
C LEU A 240 16.78 5.01 -20.39
N PRO A 241 15.93 4.80 -21.42
CA PRO A 241 16.16 5.46 -22.71
C PRO A 241 16.09 6.98 -22.59
N ALA A 242 16.99 7.67 -23.26
CA ALA A 242 17.10 9.12 -23.21
C ALA A 242 15.78 9.82 -23.61
N GLY A 243 15.42 10.87 -22.89
CA GLY A 243 14.23 11.68 -23.16
C GLY A 243 12.89 11.02 -22.82
N ILE A 244 12.88 9.86 -22.16
CA ILE A 244 11.63 9.26 -21.67
C ILE A 244 11.08 10.04 -20.48
N VAL A 245 11.92 10.42 -19.54
CA VAL A 245 11.53 11.18 -18.36
C VAL A 245 11.70 12.66 -18.67
N VAL A 246 10.62 13.42 -18.57
CA VAL A 246 10.61 14.86 -18.85
C VAL A 246 10.66 15.70 -17.59
N HIS A 247 10.16 15.17 -16.48
CA HIS A 247 10.20 15.82 -15.17
C HIS A 247 10.19 14.80 -14.04
N VAL A 248 10.89 15.11 -12.96
CA VAL A 248 10.92 14.30 -11.74
C VAL A 248 10.85 15.21 -10.53
N GLU A 249 9.90 14.94 -9.65
CA GLU A 249 9.84 15.53 -8.31
C GLU A 249 10.01 14.44 -7.26
N ARG A 250 10.64 14.81 -6.14
CA ARG A 250 10.85 13.86 -5.05
C ARG A 250 10.54 14.52 -3.73
N SER A 251 9.73 13.82 -2.93
CA SER A 251 9.39 14.25 -1.57
C SER A 251 9.55 13.09 -0.58
N LEU A 252 9.53 13.42 0.70
CA LEU A 252 9.64 12.46 1.78
C LEU A 252 8.43 12.61 2.71
N SER A 253 7.64 11.56 2.82
CA SER A 253 6.42 11.55 3.62
C SER A 253 6.51 10.54 4.76
N ARG A 254 5.90 10.88 5.88
CA ARG A 254 5.77 10.04 7.07
C ARG A 254 4.33 9.59 7.24
N LEU A 255 4.14 8.31 7.52
CA LEU A 255 2.83 7.78 7.90
C LEU A 255 2.35 8.42 9.20
N VAL A 256 1.08 8.78 9.26
CA VAL A 256 0.39 9.34 10.44
C VAL A 256 -0.62 8.30 10.93
N PRO A 257 -0.21 7.34 11.77
CA PRO A 257 -1.07 6.22 12.19
C PRO A 257 -2.35 6.67 12.89
N GLU A 258 -2.28 7.73 13.70
CA GLU A 258 -3.41 8.27 14.45
C GLU A 258 -4.51 8.89 13.57
N LEU A 259 -4.19 9.26 12.33
CA LEU A 259 -5.13 9.74 11.32
C LEU A 259 -5.49 8.67 10.28
N SER A 260 -4.83 7.53 10.33
CA SER A 260 -5.05 6.39 9.45
C SER A 260 -6.01 5.38 10.10
N PHE A 261 -6.65 4.55 9.27
CA PHE A 261 -7.36 3.37 9.76
C PHE A 261 -7.35 2.27 8.69
N MET A 262 -7.25 1.04 9.16
CA MET A 262 -7.26 -0.17 8.35
C MET A 262 -8.48 -1.01 8.69
N PRO A 263 -8.92 -1.94 7.84
CA PRO A 263 -9.93 -2.92 8.20
C PRO A 263 -9.48 -3.67 9.47
N ALA A 264 -10.43 -4.04 10.33
CA ALA A 264 -10.16 -4.98 11.41
C ALA A 264 -9.64 -6.29 10.78
N GLN A 265 -8.48 -6.74 11.25
CA GLN A 265 -7.88 -8.01 10.84
C GLN A 265 -8.64 -9.16 11.47
#